data_508709d3cde4a79c889935237986b4c7
#
_entry.id   508709d3cde4a79c889935237986b4c7
#
_cell.length_a   1.000
_cell.length_b   1.000
_cell.length_c   1.000
_cell.angle_alpha   90.00
_cell.angle_beta   90.00
_cell.angle_gamma   90.00
#
_symmetry.space_group_name_H-M   'P 1'
#
loop_
_entity.id
_entity.type
_entity.pdbx_description
1 polymer ?
#
loop_
_entity_poly.entity_id
_entity_poly.type
_entity_poly.pdbx_seq_one_letter_code
_entity_poly.pdbx_strand_id
1 'polypeptide(L)'
;MKVHLINPSNVSFGTAVITPRWLYVLAAATPTFYGAPNLVDETLVRTDPLTIEPGDVVGIGIHTGNALRGYEIGRMARSRGAYVVFGGIHASLYPAEAAELGGAHAVVKGDGDLAWAHVLEDCSQGAPKPLYVGGRIEGSEFLPARWDLLPANRYMWASVQTVRGCPKHCSFCSVWRTDGQRPRQRSSDAVLEEIVDLRRRGFRFIALADDNFYPVTLTDLELASRQNNAARLSELKAIRDERFELMCRLAQLPADTVFFTQITMEAAEDPEFLTAMKAAHIHGALVGVESVTPEGLKDVYKDFNLAGQNLVERLRKFRRHDIHVLGSFIFGLPSDRPETFAATAAVAEQAELTFAQFVMLTPFPGTVDFARWEQTMQGDPTRIAGVPLTRGWLIPQAIRPKLFWTHPVMAADEIRRRTQEVWDRFYSIRVIWRRSRFLRSIKGRLAFVMISKLYRRMYADTGIATDSARVAWSTRWARWLAKPTRSLFAGRPMPDLQVPQPAELLS
;
A
#
# COMPACT_ATOMS: atom_id res chain seq x y z
N MET A 1 18.60 1.77 27.95
CA MET A 1 17.92 2.33 26.77
C MET A 1 17.23 1.19 26.03
N LYS A 2 15.92 1.15 26.05
CA LYS A 2 15.11 0.23 25.24
C LYS A 2 14.69 0.93 23.94
N VAL A 3 14.43 0.14 22.91
CA VAL A 3 13.97 0.65 21.62
C VAL A 3 12.49 0.26 21.45
N HIS A 4 11.64 1.23 21.15
CA HIS A 4 10.23 1.03 20.83
C HIS A 4 9.99 1.45 19.39
N LEU A 5 9.33 0.60 18.60
CA LEU A 5 8.92 0.90 17.23
C LEU A 5 7.39 0.87 17.16
N ILE A 6 6.80 1.98 16.76
CA ILE A 6 5.35 2.17 16.86
C ILE A 6 4.75 2.50 15.49
N ASN A 7 3.79 1.69 15.07
CA ASN A 7 2.92 1.95 13.93
C ASN A 7 1.61 2.58 14.41
N PRO A 8 1.42 3.91 14.29
CA PRO A 8 0.23 4.59 14.78
C PRO A 8 -1.04 4.19 14.02
N SER A 9 -2.15 4.07 14.73
CA SER A 9 -3.47 3.87 14.12
C SER A 9 -4.55 4.61 14.89
N ASN A 10 -5.53 5.18 14.18
CA ASN A 10 -6.69 5.82 14.81
C ASN A 10 -7.64 4.80 15.46
N VAL A 11 -7.57 3.53 15.04
CA VAL A 11 -8.44 2.44 15.50
C VAL A 11 -7.62 1.20 15.83
N SER A 12 -8.05 0.45 16.85
CA SER A 12 -7.45 -0.83 17.25
C SER A 12 -8.51 -1.91 17.27
N PHE A 13 -8.33 -2.93 16.44
CA PHE A 13 -9.28 -4.03 16.28
C PHE A 13 -8.82 -5.33 16.95
N GLY A 14 -7.57 -5.41 17.41
CA GLY A 14 -6.96 -6.62 17.96
C GLY A 14 -6.52 -7.64 16.89
N THR A 15 -6.87 -7.40 15.64
CA THR A 15 -6.42 -8.12 14.47
C THR A 15 -6.22 -7.13 13.32
N ALA A 16 -5.29 -7.41 12.41
CA ALA A 16 -5.06 -6.59 11.23
C ALA A 16 -5.10 -7.42 9.95
N VAL A 17 -5.37 -6.75 8.84
CA VAL A 17 -5.42 -7.41 7.52
C VAL A 17 -4.01 -7.79 7.07
N ILE A 18 -3.05 -6.87 7.17
CA ILE A 18 -1.70 -7.05 6.64
C ILE A 18 -0.64 -6.63 7.66
N THR A 19 0.51 -7.30 7.66
CA THR A 19 1.64 -6.96 8.53
C THR A 19 2.29 -5.63 8.10
N PRO A 20 2.60 -4.72 9.04
CA PRO A 20 3.39 -3.53 8.76
C PRO A 20 4.89 -3.90 8.68
N ARG A 21 5.35 -4.36 7.51
CA ARG A 21 6.70 -4.91 7.33
C ARG A 21 7.81 -4.01 7.85
N TRP A 22 7.67 -2.69 7.72
CA TRP A 22 8.68 -1.72 8.13
C TRP A 22 9.05 -1.82 9.63
N LEU A 23 8.12 -2.19 10.52
CA LEU A 23 8.41 -2.43 11.94
C LEU A 23 9.48 -3.53 12.11
N TYR A 24 9.32 -4.61 11.37
CA TYR A 24 10.19 -5.79 11.43
C TYR A 24 11.52 -5.56 10.72
N VAL A 25 11.55 -4.69 9.71
CA VAL A 25 12.79 -4.24 9.05
C VAL A 25 13.60 -3.36 9.98
N LEU A 26 13.00 -2.37 10.63
CA LEU A 26 13.73 -1.55 11.61
C LEU A 26 14.13 -2.37 12.86
N ALA A 27 13.38 -3.41 13.20
CA ALA A 27 13.82 -4.35 14.22
C ALA A 27 15.10 -5.10 13.80
N ALA A 28 15.26 -5.43 12.53
CA ALA A 28 16.49 -6.01 11.99
C ALA A 28 17.64 -4.99 11.95
N ALA A 29 17.33 -3.73 11.65
CA ALA A 29 18.29 -2.62 11.67
C ALA A 29 18.72 -2.21 13.09
N THR A 30 18.02 -2.68 14.13
CA THR A 30 18.36 -2.39 15.53
C THR A 30 19.53 -3.25 15.97
N PRO A 31 20.68 -2.66 16.34
CA PRO A 31 21.83 -3.44 16.82
C PRO A 31 21.48 -4.32 18.02
N THR A 32 21.97 -5.56 18.01
CA THR A 32 21.58 -6.60 18.99
C THR A 32 21.92 -6.27 20.44
N PHE A 33 22.90 -5.40 20.68
CA PHE A 33 23.28 -4.99 22.03
C PHE A 33 22.23 -4.07 22.72
N TYR A 34 21.28 -3.49 21.97
CA TYR A 34 20.11 -2.83 22.55
C TYR A 34 18.98 -3.81 22.93
N GLY A 35 19.14 -5.09 22.64
CA GLY A 35 18.12 -6.11 22.81
C GLY A 35 17.08 -6.10 21.69
N ALA A 36 16.05 -6.93 21.83
CA ALA A 36 14.93 -6.95 20.90
C ALA A 36 14.05 -5.72 21.10
N PRO A 37 13.74 -4.93 20.05
CA PRO A 37 12.86 -3.78 20.18
C PRO A 37 11.43 -4.18 20.54
N ASN A 38 10.75 -3.34 21.29
CA ASN A 38 9.33 -3.47 21.56
C ASN A 38 8.53 -2.98 20.35
N LEU A 39 7.84 -3.87 19.65
CA LEU A 39 7.06 -3.56 18.45
C LEU A 39 5.60 -3.34 18.80
N VAL A 40 5.08 -2.16 18.53
CA VAL A 40 3.67 -1.79 18.77
C VAL A 40 2.98 -1.45 17.45
N ASP A 41 2.06 -2.29 17.03
CA ASP A 41 1.13 -1.95 15.96
C ASP A 41 -0.22 -1.55 16.59
N GLU A 42 -0.57 -0.27 16.51
CA GLU A 42 -1.82 0.22 17.09
C GLU A 42 -3.09 -0.29 16.37
N THR A 43 -2.97 -0.93 15.23
CA THR A 43 -4.10 -1.67 14.65
C THR A 43 -4.47 -2.88 15.52
N LEU A 44 -3.52 -3.42 16.27
CA LEU A 44 -3.69 -4.55 17.19
C LEU A 44 -3.96 -4.11 18.62
N VAL A 45 -3.11 -3.21 19.14
CA VAL A 45 -3.16 -2.79 20.56
C VAL A 45 -2.65 -1.36 20.67
N ARG A 46 -3.28 -0.56 21.51
CA ARG A 46 -2.83 0.81 21.80
C ARG A 46 -1.47 0.81 22.49
N THR A 47 -0.69 1.84 22.17
CA THR A 47 0.55 2.14 22.88
C THR A 47 0.26 2.40 24.35
N ASP A 48 0.93 1.63 25.23
CA ASP A 48 0.87 1.85 26.67
C ASP A 48 2.01 2.79 27.09
N PRO A 49 1.69 4.02 27.55
CA PRO A 49 2.70 4.96 28.01
C PRO A 49 3.61 4.42 29.12
N LEU A 50 3.08 3.52 29.97
CA LEU A 50 3.82 2.99 31.13
C LEU A 50 4.99 2.07 30.73
N THR A 51 5.03 1.61 29.48
CA THR A 51 6.14 0.78 28.98
C THR A 51 7.35 1.59 28.55
N ILE A 52 7.21 2.92 28.44
CA ILE A 52 8.26 3.85 27.99
C ILE A 52 8.92 4.49 29.22
N GLU A 53 10.23 4.36 29.31
CA GLU A 53 11.04 4.89 30.40
C GLU A 53 11.93 6.07 29.93
N PRO A 54 12.39 6.95 30.83
CA PRO A 54 13.34 8.01 30.49
C PRO A 54 14.62 7.43 29.85
N GLY A 55 15.07 8.06 28.75
CA GLY A 55 16.25 7.62 28.01
C GLY A 55 15.99 6.50 26.99
N ASP A 56 14.76 5.98 26.89
CA ASP A 56 14.39 5.06 25.81
C ASP A 56 14.31 5.79 24.46
N VAL A 57 14.39 5.04 23.36
CA VAL A 57 14.17 5.56 21.99
C VAL A 57 12.85 5.05 21.44
N VAL A 58 12.00 5.98 20.97
CA VAL A 58 10.70 5.69 20.39
C VAL A 58 10.69 6.09 18.92
N GLY A 59 10.79 5.10 18.03
CA GLY A 59 10.69 5.25 16.57
C GLY A 59 9.23 5.14 16.12
N ILE A 60 8.74 6.18 15.43
CA ILE A 60 7.33 6.28 15.00
C ILE A 60 7.28 6.44 13.48
N GLY A 61 6.70 5.47 12.78
CA GLY A 61 6.53 5.53 11.34
C GLY A 61 5.18 6.13 10.95
N ILE A 62 5.18 7.29 10.26
CA ILE A 62 3.96 7.98 9.89
C ILE A 62 3.79 8.16 8.40
N HIS A 63 2.54 8.01 7.97
CA HIS A 63 2.02 8.48 6.69
C HIS A 63 0.95 9.57 6.94
N THR A 64 0.53 10.29 5.91
CA THR A 64 -0.39 11.44 6.07
C THR A 64 -1.69 11.08 6.82
N GLY A 65 -2.21 9.87 6.64
CA GLY A 65 -3.47 9.45 7.26
C GLY A 65 -3.39 9.21 8.77
N ASN A 66 -2.20 8.90 9.32
CA ASN A 66 -1.99 8.63 10.74
C ASN A 66 -1.07 9.65 11.44
N ALA A 67 -0.64 10.71 10.74
CA ALA A 67 0.31 11.69 11.26
C ALA A 67 -0.15 12.32 12.58
N LEU A 68 -1.43 12.73 12.65
CA LEU A 68 -1.98 13.34 13.87
C LEU A 68 -1.87 12.39 15.08
N ARG A 69 -2.19 11.09 14.90
CA ARG A 69 -2.01 10.09 15.95
C ARG A 69 -0.54 9.86 16.30
N GLY A 70 0.33 9.84 15.28
CA GLY A 70 1.78 9.75 15.50
C GLY A 70 2.31 10.89 16.36
N TYR A 71 1.87 12.13 16.12
CA TYR A 71 2.26 13.30 16.90
C TYR A 71 1.78 13.22 18.35
N GLU A 72 0.57 12.70 18.60
CA GLU A 72 0.09 12.45 19.97
C GLU A 72 1.01 11.48 20.71
N ILE A 73 1.40 10.38 20.06
CA ILE A 73 2.33 9.38 20.63
C ILE A 73 3.70 10.01 20.87
N GLY A 74 4.21 10.80 19.93
CA GLY A 74 5.51 11.46 20.07
C GLY A 74 5.55 12.40 21.28
N ARG A 75 4.55 13.29 21.42
CA ARG A 75 4.46 14.17 22.60
C ARG A 75 4.36 13.39 23.90
N MET A 76 3.57 12.33 23.93
CA MET A 76 3.45 11.44 25.09
C MET A 76 4.80 10.79 25.43
N ALA A 77 5.50 10.22 24.46
CA ALA A 77 6.82 9.61 24.68
C ALA A 77 7.85 10.65 25.18
N ARG A 78 7.86 11.83 24.58
CA ARG A 78 8.73 12.93 25.00
C ARG A 78 8.46 13.36 26.45
N SER A 79 7.20 13.46 26.86
CA SER A 79 6.83 13.81 28.25
C SER A 79 7.27 12.76 29.27
N ARG A 80 7.55 11.53 28.79
CA ARG A 80 8.13 10.46 29.60
C ARG A 80 9.66 10.45 29.63
N GLY A 81 10.30 11.41 28.97
CA GLY A 81 11.76 11.54 28.89
C GLY A 81 12.44 10.63 27.87
N ALA A 82 11.70 10.07 26.93
CA ALA A 82 12.26 9.28 25.84
C ALA A 82 12.73 10.15 24.68
N TYR A 83 13.72 9.66 23.91
CA TYR A 83 14.08 10.21 22.61
C TYR A 83 13.02 9.81 21.57
N VAL A 84 12.47 10.79 20.88
CA VAL A 84 11.41 10.60 19.86
C VAL A 84 11.99 10.78 18.49
N VAL A 85 11.81 9.76 17.64
CA VAL A 85 12.32 9.72 16.27
C VAL A 85 11.16 9.45 15.32
N PHE A 86 10.93 10.33 14.35
CA PHE A 86 9.94 10.11 13.31
C PHE A 86 10.58 9.64 12.01
N GLY A 87 9.89 8.73 11.32
CA GLY A 87 10.21 8.29 9.98
C GLY A 87 8.94 8.06 9.15
N GLY A 88 9.13 7.54 7.96
CA GLY A 88 8.07 7.29 6.99
C GLY A 88 7.80 8.48 6.07
N ILE A 89 6.89 8.27 5.10
CA ILE A 89 6.68 9.21 4.00
C ILE A 89 6.26 10.60 4.49
N HIS A 90 5.39 10.68 5.49
CA HIS A 90 4.92 11.99 5.96
C HIS A 90 6.00 12.78 6.70
N ALA A 91 6.77 12.12 7.56
CA ALA A 91 7.89 12.76 8.24
C ALA A 91 8.99 13.20 7.26
N SER A 92 9.19 12.44 6.16
CA SER A 92 10.12 12.80 5.09
C SER A 92 9.69 14.06 4.34
N LEU A 93 8.37 14.27 4.17
CA LEU A 93 7.81 15.45 3.49
C LEU A 93 7.74 16.68 4.40
N TYR A 94 7.46 16.48 5.69
CA TYR A 94 7.24 17.54 6.68
C TYR A 94 8.07 17.34 7.95
N PRO A 95 9.42 17.37 7.87
CA PRO A 95 10.27 17.12 9.04
C PRO A 95 10.10 18.17 10.12
N ALA A 96 9.92 19.45 9.78
CA ALA A 96 9.67 20.51 10.75
C ALA A 96 8.34 20.32 11.51
N GLU A 97 7.28 19.89 10.81
CA GLU A 97 5.99 19.59 11.44
C GLU A 97 6.10 18.45 12.45
N ALA A 98 6.88 17.40 12.14
CA ALA A 98 7.13 16.30 13.06
C ALA A 98 7.90 16.77 14.31
N ALA A 99 8.83 17.71 14.17
CA ALA A 99 9.55 18.31 15.29
C ALA A 99 8.63 19.17 16.16
N GLU A 100 7.87 20.06 15.55
CA GLU A 100 7.03 21.03 16.25
C GLU A 100 5.79 20.40 16.90
N LEU A 101 5.05 19.57 16.14
CA LEU A 101 3.79 18.99 16.57
C LEU A 101 3.94 17.62 17.23
N GLY A 102 4.94 16.85 16.82
CA GLY A 102 5.21 15.52 17.33
C GLY A 102 6.21 15.47 18.48
N GLY A 103 6.94 16.55 18.71
CA GLY A 103 8.01 16.61 19.72
C GLY A 103 9.22 15.75 19.34
N ALA A 104 9.52 15.61 18.05
CA ALA A 104 10.67 14.85 17.59
C ALA A 104 11.99 15.43 18.09
N HIS A 105 12.90 14.57 18.50
CA HIS A 105 14.32 14.89 18.67
C HIS A 105 15.06 14.70 17.33
N ALA A 106 14.58 13.76 16.51
CA ALA A 106 15.16 13.46 15.23
C ALA A 106 14.07 13.05 14.21
N VAL A 107 14.35 13.31 12.93
CA VAL A 107 13.55 12.81 11.80
C VAL A 107 14.48 12.07 10.84
N VAL A 108 14.05 10.88 10.40
CA VAL A 108 14.71 10.12 9.33
C VAL A 108 13.97 10.36 8.03
N LYS A 109 14.63 11.00 7.06
CA LYS A 109 14.11 11.29 5.73
C LYS A 109 14.63 10.28 4.71
N GLY A 110 13.71 9.67 3.93
CA GLY A 110 14.05 8.63 2.95
C GLY A 110 14.07 7.22 3.58
N ASP A 111 14.88 6.33 3.01
CA ASP A 111 15.00 4.94 3.49
C ASP A 111 15.65 4.90 4.88
N GLY A 112 14.99 4.28 5.84
CA GLY A 112 15.46 4.20 7.23
C GLY A 112 16.36 3.01 7.53
N ASP A 113 16.43 2.05 6.61
CA ASP A 113 17.05 0.75 6.82
C ASP A 113 18.49 0.85 7.38
N LEU A 114 19.33 1.66 6.75
CA LEU A 114 20.74 1.86 7.18
C LEU A 114 20.92 3.03 8.17
N ALA A 115 20.07 4.05 8.09
CA ALA A 115 20.19 5.23 8.94
C ALA A 115 19.83 4.96 10.40
N TRP A 116 18.98 3.97 10.67
CA TRP A 116 18.43 3.69 11.99
C TRP A 116 19.50 3.39 13.06
N ALA A 117 20.51 2.61 12.72
CA ALA A 117 21.59 2.28 13.66
C ALA A 117 22.36 3.53 14.14
N HIS A 118 22.65 4.47 13.23
CA HIS A 118 23.31 5.74 13.58
C HIS A 118 22.42 6.63 14.46
N VAL A 119 21.09 6.64 14.19
CA VAL A 119 20.13 7.37 15.07
C VAL A 119 20.18 6.82 16.48
N LEU A 120 20.19 5.50 16.65
CA LEU A 120 20.26 4.86 17.96
C LEU A 120 21.57 5.16 18.68
N GLU A 121 22.68 5.15 17.96
CA GLU A 121 24.00 5.51 18.49
C GLU A 121 24.01 6.94 19.02
N ASP A 122 23.63 7.93 18.21
CA ASP A 122 23.59 9.34 18.60
C ASP A 122 22.60 9.57 19.78
N CYS A 123 21.45 8.87 19.82
CA CYS A 123 20.54 8.89 20.98
C CYS A 123 21.18 8.33 22.23
N SER A 124 21.95 7.24 22.14
CA SER A 124 22.64 6.63 23.29
C SER A 124 23.71 7.56 23.91
N GLN A 125 24.27 8.43 23.07
CA GLN A 125 25.24 9.46 23.47
C GLN A 125 24.55 10.75 23.94
N GLY A 126 23.22 10.82 23.91
CA GLY A 126 22.46 12.01 24.33
C GLY A 126 22.48 13.16 23.32
N ALA A 127 22.95 12.93 22.06
CA ALA A 127 23.17 13.97 21.06
C ALA A 127 22.58 13.64 19.70
N PRO A 128 21.28 13.28 19.58
CA PRO A 128 20.68 12.99 18.28
C PRO A 128 20.65 14.23 17.39
N LYS A 129 20.97 14.05 16.11
CA LYS A 129 20.84 15.11 15.10
C LYS A 129 19.34 15.32 14.79
N PRO A 130 18.91 16.56 14.50
CA PRO A 130 17.50 16.82 14.20
C PRO A 130 17.03 16.16 12.90
N LEU A 131 17.94 15.88 11.97
CA LEU A 131 17.65 15.27 10.67
C LEU A 131 18.72 14.27 10.26
N TYR A 132 18.28 13.06 9.88
CA TYR A 132 19.09 12.03 9.23
C TYR A 132 18.55 11.81 7.82
N VAL A 133 19.44 11.73 6.83
CA VAL A 133 19.06 11.49 5.44
C VAL A 133 19.51 10.09 5.06
N GLY A 134 18.55 9.16 4.98
CA GLY A 134 18.77 7.77 4.58
C GLY A 134 18.88 7.58 3.07
N GLY A 135 18.48 8.60 2.27
CA GLY A 135 18.56 8.56 0.83
C GLY A 135 17.62 7.53 0.19
N ARG A 136 18.11 6.90 -0.87
CA ARG A 136 17.49 5.77 -1.58
C ARG A 136 18.54 4.68 -1.71
N ILE A 137 18.44 3.66 -0.85
CA ILE A 137 19.38 2.53 -0.86
C ILE A 137 19.11 1.58 -2.03
N GLU A 138 20.11 0.86 -2.49
CA GLU A 138 19.96 -0.14 -3.55
C GLU A 138 19.22 -1.40 -3.05
N GLY A 139 18.65 -2.17 -3.99
CA GLY A 139 17.87 -3.36 -3.64
C GLY A 139 18.66 -4.43 -2.87
N SER A 140 19.97 -4.51 -3.10
CA SER A 140 20.90 -5.40 -2.37
C SER A 140 21.12 -4.99 -0.91
N GLU A 141 20.81 -3.73 -0.55
CA GLU A 141 20.96 -3.20 0.80
C GLU A 141 19.67 -3.30 1.63
N PHE A 142 18.57 -3.79 1.03
CA PHE A 142 17.29 -3.93 1.74
C PHE A 142 17.39 -5.01 2.79
N LEU A 143 17.15 -4.65 4.04
CA LEU A 143 17.24 -5.57 5.16
C LEU A 143 16.08 -6.58 5.17
N PRO A 144 16.34 -7.82 5.60
CA PRO A 144 15.29 -8.79 5.88
C PRO A 144 14.45 -8.34 7.09
N ALA A 145 13.22 -8.79 7.16
CA ALA A 145 12.36 -8.49 8.29
C ALA A 145 12.52 -9.53 9.42
N ARG A 146 12.52 -9.09 10.67
CA ARG A 146 12.57 -9.94 11.89
C ARG A 146 11.21 -10.58 12.16
N TRP A 147 10.80 -11.53 11.31
CA TRP A 147 9.52 -12.24 11.45
C TRP A 147 9.42 -13.12 12.71
N ASP A 148 10.53 -13.40 13.36
CA ASP A 148 10.57 -14.06 14.67
C ASP A 148 9.87 -13.22 15.78
N LEU A 149 9.78 -11.91 15.60
CA LEU A 149 9.05 -11.00 16.50
C LEU A 149 7.56 -10.86 16.17
N LEU A 150 7.08 -11.55 15.14
CA LEU A 150 5.70 -11.43 14.70
C LEU A 150 4.74 -12.09 15.70
N PRO A 151 3.71 -11.35 16.22
CA PRO A 151 2.76 -11.93 17.15
C PRO A 151 1.89 -12.99 16.46
N ALA A 152 1.84 -14.18 17.04
CA ALA A 152 1.10 -15.30 16.49
C ALA A 152 -0.39 -14.95 16.29
N ASN A 153 -0.90 -15.30 15.12
CA ASN A 153 -2.34 -15.22 14.85
C ASN A 153 -2.98 -13.83 14.96
N ARG A 154 -2.27 -12.75 14.67
CA ARG A 154 -2.81 -11.38 14.72
C ARG A 154 -3.07 -10.78 13.35
N TYR A 155 -2.46 -11.29 12.29
CA TYR A 155 -2.60 -10.79 10.93
C TYR A 155 -3.24 -11.85 10.02
N MET A 156 -4.00 -11.39 9.03
CA MET A 156 -4.59 -12.25 8.00
C MET A 156 -3.59 -12.55 6.89
N TRP A 157 -2.84 -11.54 6.48
CA TRP A 157 -1.84 -11.56 5.41
C TRP A 157 -0.49 -11.13 5.94
N ALA A 158 0.56 -11.78 5.47
CA ALA A 158 1.90 -11.21 5.56
C ALA A 158 2.16 -10.26 4.40
N SER A 159 3.19 -9.42 4.51
CA SER A 159 3.68 -8.57 3.41
C SER A 159 5.17 -8.76 3.22
N VAL A 160 5.59 -8.89 1.97
CA VAL A 160 7.00 -8.90 1.54
C VAL A 160 7.15 -7.85 0.47
N GLN A 161 8.26 -7.13 0.46
CA GLN A 161 8.56 -6.17 -0.58
C GLN A 161 9.65 -6.73 -1.49
N THR A 162 9.43 -6.70 -2.81
CA THR A 162 10.37 -7.20 -3.81
C THR A 162 11.02 -6.08 -4.60
N VAL A 163 10.34 -4.93 -4.73
CA VAL A 163 10.84 -3.76 -5.46
C VAL A 163 10.35 -2.46 -4.83
N ARG A 164 11.21 -1.44 -4.76
CA ARG A 164 10.87 -0.05 -4.45
C ARG A 164 11.09 0.82 -5.68
N GLY A 165 10.25 1.84 -5.83
CA GLY A 165 10.27 2.77 -6.96
C GLY A 165 9.39 2.32 -8.12
N CYS A 166 8.87 3.30 -8.86
CA CYS A 166 7.97 3.07 -9.98
C CYS A 166 8.37 3.96 -11.17
N PRO A 167 8.61 3.41 -12.39
CA PRO A 167 9.03 4.19 -13.54
C PRO A 167 7.96 5.14 -14.06
N LYS A 168 6.72 5.00 -13.61
CA LYS A 168 5.60 5.86 -14.00
C LYS A 168 5.62 7.17 -13.20
N HIS A 169 4.93 8.20 -13.72
CA HIS A 169 4.95 9.56 -13.16
C HIS A 169 3.54 10.13 -12.96
N CYS A 170 2.57 9.27 -12.58
CA CYS A 170 1.20 9.67 -12.33
C CYS A 170 1.11 10.87 -11.39
N SER A 171 0.26 11.86 -11.69
CA SER A 171 0.23 13.14 -10.97
C SER A 171 -0.26 13.02 -9.53
N PHE A 172 -1.14 12.05 -9.25
CA PHE A 172 -1.69 11.76 -7.94
C PHE A 172 -0.80 10.88 -7.05
N CYS A 173 0.29 10.31 -7.59
CA CYS A 173 1.14 9.37 -6.88
C CYS A 173 2.43 10.04 -6.38
N SER A 174 2.78 9.79 -5.12
CA SER A 174 4.02 10.30 -4.53
C SER A 174 5.21 9.37 -4.72
N VAL A 175 5.01 8.09 -5.00
CA VAL A 175 6.05 7.05 -5.04
C VAL A 175 7.23 7.45 -5.93
N TRP A 176 6.99 7.81 -7.17
CA TRP A 176 8.07 8.17 -8.09
C TRP A 176 8.88 9.42 -7.65
N ARG A 177 8.31 10.26 -6.79
CA ARG A 177 8.97 11.43 -6.20
C ARG A 177 9.73 11.09 -4.91
N THR A 178 9.19 10.20 -4.08
CA THR A 178 9.80 9.79 -2.81
C THR A 178 10.78 8.64 -3.01
N ASP A 179 10.35 7.55 -3.63
CA ASP A 179 11.13 6.32 -3.81
C ASP A 179 11.90 6.28 -5.14
N GLY A 180 11.52 7.16 -6.08
CA GLY A 180 12.19 7.32 -7.37
C GLY A 180 11.55 6.51 -8.50
N GLN A 181 12.03 6.81 -9.73
CA GLN A 181 11.54 6.15 -10.94
C GLN A 181 12.37 4.93 -11.35
N ARG A 182 13.57 4.75 -10.79
CA ARG A 182 14.36 3.53 -11.01
C ARG A 182 13.87 2.44 -10.10
N PRO A 183 13.41 1.29 -10.63
CA PRO A 183 13.06 0.14 -9.82
C PRO A 183 14.30 -0.43 -9.12
N ARG A 184 14.26 -0.54 -7.79
CA ARG A 184 15.32 -1.10 -6.96
C ARG A 184 14.84 -2.44 -6.45
N GLN A 185 15.30 -3.52 -7.11
CA GLN A 185 14.84 -4.89 -6.85
C GLN A 185 15.72 -5.56 -5.81
N ARG A 186 15.08 -6.35 -4.95
CA ARG A 186 15.76 -7.29 -4.05
C ARG A 186 16.09 -8.54 -4.83
N SER A 187 17.19 -9.21 -4.47
CA SER A 187 17.50 -10.51 -5.05
C SER A 187 16.40 -11.53 -4.78
N SER A 188 16.20 -12.44 -5.71
CA SER A 188 15.22 -13.53 -5.56
C SER A 188 15.49 -14.37 -4.32
N ASP A 189 16.77 -14.61 -3.95
CA ASP A 189 17.14 -15.32 -2.72
C ASP A 189 16.60 -14.63 -1.47
N ALA A 190 16.89 -13.34 -1.29
CA ALA A 190 16.47 -12.59 -0.11
C ALA A 190 14.93 -12.50 0.01
N VAL A 191 14.22 -12.44 -1.12
CA VAL A 191 12.75 -12.45 -1.15
C VAL A 191 12.21 -13.82 -0.75
N LEU A 192 12.78 -14.90 -1.29
CA LEU A 192 12.33 -16.26 -1.02
C LEU A 192 12.62 -16.71 0.40
N GLU A 193 13.75 -16.32 0.97
CA GLU A 193 14.05 -16.59 2.38
C GLU A 193 12.98 -16.01 3.31
N GLU A 194 12.57 -14.75 3.08
CA GLU A 194 11.48 -14.14 3.84
C GLU A 194 10.12 -14.85 3.63
N ILE A 195 9.80 -15.21 2.39
CA ILE A 195 8.55 -15.89 2.07
C ILE A 195 8.50 -17.28 2.72
N VAL A 196 9.61 -18.03 2.66
CA VAL A 196 9.71 -19.36 3.28
C VAL A 196 9.59 -19.27 4.79
N ASP A 197 10.22 -18.26 5.45
CA ASP A 197 10.06 -18.06 6.89
C ASP A 197 8.59 -17.77 7.25
N LEU A 198 7.91 -16.95 6.49
CA LEU A 198 6.48 -16.69 6.67
C LEU A 198 5.61 -17.95 6.44
N ARG A 199 5.94 -18.78 5.44
CA ARG A 199 5.26 -20.06 5.21
C ARG A 199 5.49 -21.05 6.35
N ARG A 200 6.69 -21.10 6.89
CA ARG A 200 7.00 -21.91 8.09
C ARG A 200 6.13 -21.51 9.28
N ARG A 201 5.77 -20.21 9.39
CA ARG A 201 4.89 -19.64 10.42
C ARG A 201 3.39 -19.80 10.11
N GLY A 202 3.03 -20.40 8.97
CA GLY A 202 1.64 -20.66 8.59
C GLY A 202 0.95 -19.56 7.79
N PHE A 203 1.67 -18.57 7.28
CA PHE A 203 1.09 -17.61 6.34
C PHE A 203 1.04 -18.21 4.95
N ARG A 204 -0.15 -18.37 4.38
CA ARG A 204 -0.33 -18.79 2.99
C ARG A 204 -0.72 -17.64 2.06
N PHE A 205 -1.26 -16.55 2.61
CA PHE A 205 -1.56 -15.33 1.86
C PHE A 205 -0.48 -14.29 2.13
N ILE A 206 0.23 -13.88 1.08
CA ILE A 206 1.35 -12.95 1.16
C ILE A 206 1.14 -11.85 0.12
N ALA A 207 1.10 -10.60 0.58
CA ALA A 207 1.10 -9.46 -0.31
C ALA A 207 2.55 -9.13 -0.70
N LEU A 208 2.82 -9.12 -2.00
CA LEU A 208 4.00 -8.50 -2.56
C LEU A 208 3.72 -7.00 -2.59
N ALA A 209 4.16 -6.30 -1.52
CA ALA A 209 3.86 -4.91 -1.26
C ALA A 209 4.79 -3.99 -2.07
N ASP A 210 4.73 -4.12 -3.37
CA ASP A 210 5.57 -3.45 -4.34
C ASP A 210 4.91 -2.18 -4.88
N ASP A 211 5.70 -1.22 -5.27
CA ASP A 211 5.20 0.00 -5.93
C ASP A 211 4.68 -0.31 -7.34
N ASN A 212 5.34 -1.21 -8.05
CA ASN A 212 4.89 -1.79 -9.33
C ASN A 212 5.63 -3.11 -9.59
N PHE A 213 4.92 -4.22 -9.56
CA PHE A 213 5.50 -5.55 -9.81
C PHE A 213 5.88 -5.77 -11.28
N TYR A 214 5.33 -4.96 -12.22
CA TYR A 214 5.68 -4.95 -13.65
C TYR A 214 6.44 -3.67 -14.02
N PRO A 215 7.70 -3.55 -13.59
CA PRO A 215 8.44 -2.30 -13.70
C PRO A 215 8.97 -2.01 -15.11
N VAL A 216 9.04 -3.02 -15.98
CA VAL A 216 9.51 -2.90 -17.38
C VAL A 216 8.45 -3.46 -18.32
N THR A 217 7.97 -2.62 -19.24
CA THR A 217 6.97 -3.00 -20.25
C THR A 217 7.65 -3.44 -21.55
N LEU A 218 6.89 -4.17 -22.39
CA LEU A 218 7.35 -4.49 -23.74
C LEU A 218 7.64 -3.22 -24.57
N THR A 219 6.83 -2.17 -24.38
CA THR A 219 7.04 -0.87 -25.02
C THR A 219 8.36 -0.21 -24.61
N ASP A 220 8.75 -0.33 -23.33
CA ASP A 220 10.03 0.20 -22.84
C ASP A 220 11.22 -0.48 -23.55
N LEU A 221 11.16 -1.81 -23.73
CA LEU A 221 12.18 -2.58 -24.43
C LEU A 221 12.25 -2.21 -25.92
N GLU A 222 11.08 -2.12 -26.55
CA GLU A 222 10.99 -1.73 -27.97
C GLU A 222 11.53 -0.32 -28.21
N LEU A 223 11.19 0.62 -27.33
CA LEU A 223 11.67 2.00 -27.43
C LEU A 223 13.19 2.10 -27.28
N ALA A 224 13.77 1.41 -26.27
CA ALA A 224 15.22 1.36 -26.07
C ALA A 224 15.94 0.74 -27.27
N SER A 225 15.36 -0.29 -27.88
CA SER A 225 15.86 -0.96 -29.08
C SER A 225 15.83 -0.01 -30.29
N ARG A 226 14.70 0.67 -30.54
CA ARG A 226 14.53 1.62 -31.65
C ARG A 226 15.48 2.82 -31.52
N GLN A 227 15.78 3.24 -30.30
CA GLN A 227 16.72 4.33 -30.02
C GLN A 227 18.19 3.90 -30.08
N ASN A 228 18.49 2.64 -30.41
CA ASN A 228 19.84 2.06 -30.41
C ASN A 228 20.58 2.27 -29.07
N ASN A 229 19.85 2.36 -27.94
CA ASN A 229 20.44 2.52 -26.62
C ASN A 229 20.72 1.15 -25.98
N ALA A 230 21.86 0.55 -26.39
CA ALA A 230 22.22 -0.79 -25.95
C ALA A 230 22.38 -0.90 -24.42
N ALA A 231 22.92 0.13 -23.75
CA ALA A 231 23.07 0.14 -22.29
C ALA A 231 21.71 0.12 -21.59
N ARG A 232 20.78 0.98 -22.02
CA ARG A 232 19.42 1.01 -21.46
C ARG A 232 18.65 -0.27 -21.75
N LEU A 233 18.78 -0.82 -22.94
CA LEU A 233 18.13 -2.10 -23.29
C LEU A 233 18.65 -3.23 -22.43
N SER A 234 19.96 -3.29 -22.16
CA SER A 234 20.56 -4.30 -21.27
C SER A 234 20.06 -4.16 -19.84
N GLU A 235 20.00 -2.93 -19.31
CA GLU A 235 19.45 -2.66 -17.96
C GLU A 235 17.99 -3.11 -17.85
N LEU A 236 17.14 -2.74 -18.82
CA LEU A 236 15.72 -3.12 -18.81
C LEU A 236 15.52 -4.65 -18.89
N LYS A 237 16.33 -5.33 -19.72
CA LYS A 237 16.30 -6.79 -19.79
C LYS A 237 16.69 -7.40 -18.45
N ALA A 238 17.77 -6.97 -17.83
CA ALA A 238 18.20 -7.49 -16.52
C ALA A 238 17.11 -7.32 -15.45
N ILE A 239 16.44 -6.18 -15.40
CA ILE A 239 15.30 -5.96 -14.49
C ILE A 239 14.16 -6.95 -14.76
N ARG A 240 13.86 -7.20 -16.05
CA ARG A 240 12.80 -8.13 -16.43
C ARG A 240 13.17 -9.58 -16.13
N ASP A 241 14.38 -9.99 -16.45
CA ASP A 241 14.88 -11.36 -16.22
C ASP A 241 14.83 -11.71 -14.74
N GLU A 242 15.21 -10.79 -13.86
CA GLU A 242 15.09 -10.97 -12.41
C GLU A 242 13.63 -11.15 -11.95
N ARG A 243 12.66 -10.49 -12.58
CA ARG A 243 11.23 -10.72 -12.31
C ARG A 243 10.79 -12.12 -12.71
N PHE A 244 11.25 -12.60 -13.88
CA PHE A 244 10.95 -13.96 -14.34
C PHE A 244 11.63 -15.01 -13.48
N GLU A 245 12.88 -14.81 -13.08
CA GLU A 245 13.58 -15.68 -12.14
C GLU A 245 12.81 -15.78 -10.81
N LEU A 246 12.44 -14.65 -10.22
CA LEU A 246 11.64 -14.65 -9.00
C LEU A 246 10.34 -15.44 -9.18
N MET A 247 9.59 -15.20 -10.26
CA MET A 247 8.33 -15.90 -10.52
C MET A 247 8.54 -17.41 -10.74
N CYS A 248 9.60 -17.82 -11.43
CA CYS A 248 9.95 -19.22 -11.64
C CYS A 248 10.21 -19.94 -10.31
N ARG A 249 10.89 -19.28 -9.38
CA ARG A 249 11.17 -19.84 -8.05
C ARG A 249 9.94 -19.81 -7.14
N LEU A 250 9.09 -18.76 -7.21
CA LEU A 250 7.81 -18.71 -6.50
C LEU A 250 6.89 -19.86 -6.91
N ALA A 251 6.94 -20.29 -8.17
CA ALA A 251 6.16 -21.41 -8.69
C ALA A 251 6.50 -22.77 -8.03
N GLN A 252 7.67 -22.89 -7.42
CA GLN A 252 8.09 -24.10 -6.70
C GLN A 252 7.56 -24.17 -5.26
N LEU A 253 6.94 -23.10 -4.76
CA LEU A 253 6.35 -23.06 -3.44
C LEU A 253 5.07 -23.94 -3.38
N PRO A 254 4.63 -24.34 -2.17
CA PRO A 254 3.41 -25.12 -2.02
C PRO A 254 2.21 -24.48 -2.72
N ALA A 255 1.42 -25.29 -3.43
CA ALA A 255 0.30 -24.86 -4.27
C ALA A 255 -0.83 -24.12 -3.50
N ASP A 256 -0.86 -24.19 -2.17
CA ASP A 256 -1.78 -23.41 -1.34
C ASP A 256 -1.28 -22.00 -1.02
N THR A 257 -0.08 -21.63 -1.45
CA THR A 257 0.46 -20.27 -1.33
C THR A 257 -0.26 -19.35 -2.30
N VAL A 258 -0.65 -18.18 -1.86
CA VAL A 258 -1.36 -17.19 -2.67
C VAL A 258 -0.68 -15.84 -2.53
N PHE A 259 -0.28 -15.28 -3.66
CA PHE A 259 0.25 -13.92 -3.71
C PHE A 259 -0.75 -12.94 -4.30
N PHE A 260 -0.66 -11.72 -3.79
CA PHE A 260 -1.34 -10.53 -4.29
C PHE A 260 -0.32 -9.42 -4.48
N THR A 261 -0.39 -8.66 -5.57
CA THR A 261 0.54 -7.58 -5.85
C THR A 261 -0.14 -6.32 -6.39
N GLN A 262 0.64 -5.28 -6.68
CA GLN A 262 0.23 -4.09 -7.42
C GLN A 262 0.93 -4.05 -8.77
N ILE A 263 0.18 -3.74 -9.82
CA ILE A 263 0.68 -3.81 -11.19
C ILE A 263 0.01 -2.77 -12.07
N THR A 264 0.71 -2.26 -13.07
CA THR A 264 0.10 -1.42 -14.09
C THR A 264 -0.71 -2.24 -15.10
N MET A 265 -1.71 -1.62 -15.72
CA MET A 265 -2.59 -2.29 -16.70
C MET A 265 -1.85 -2.73 -17.97
N GLU A 266 -0.70 -2.17 -18.26
CA GLU A 266 0.16 -2.53 -19.40
C GLU A 266 0.58 -4.01 -19.39
N ALA A 267 0.62 -4.65 -18.21
CA ALA A 267 0.86 -6.09 -18.10
C ALA A 267 -0.16 -6.94 -18.86
N ALA A 268 -1.36 -6.41 -19.15
CA ALA A 268 -2.35 -7.07 -20.01
C ALA A 268 -1.87 -7.29 -21.45
N GLU A 269 -0.85 -6.58 -21.89
CA GLU A 269 -0.27 -6.74 -23.23
C GLU A 269 0.91 -7.71 -23.25
N ASP A 270 1.25 -8.29 -22.11
CA ASP A 270 2.38 -9.23 -21.93
C ASP A 270 1.86 -10.60 -21.46
N PRO A 271 1.39 -11.47 -22.38
CA PRO A 271 0.84 -12.76 -22.02
C PRO A 271 1.86 -13.72 -21.39
N GLU A 272 3.14 -13.58 -21.73
CA GLU A 272 4.22 -14.35 -21.12
C GLU A 272 4.34 -14.00 -19.63
N PHE A 273 4.35 -12.72 -19.30
CA PHE A 273 4.41 -12.24 -17.91
C PHE A 273 3.18 -12.68 -17.11
N LEU A 274 1.97 -12.57 -17.67
CA LEU A 274 0.75 -13.04 -17.02
C LEU A 274 0.76 -14.56 -16.80
N THR A 275 1.31 -15.33 -17.72
CA THR A 275 1.48 -16.78 -17.59
C THR A 275 2.46 -17.11 -16.44
N ALA A 276 3.58 -16.40 -16.37
CA ALA A 276 4.54 -16.55 -15.28
C ALA A 276 3.94 -16.16 -13.92
N MET A 277 3.17 -15.06 -13.85
CA MET A 277 2.44 -14.68 -12.64
C MET A 277 1.51 -15.79 -12.15
N LYS A 278 0.72 -16.38 -13.07
CA LYS A 278 -0.17 -17.50 -12.74
C LYS A 278 0.62 -18.69 -12.17
N ALA A 279 1.70 -19.10 -12.84
CA ALA A 279 2.56 -20.18 -12.38
C ALA A 279 3.18 -19.90 -11.00
N ALA A 280 3.52 -18.65 -10.73
CA ALA A 280 4.08 -18.16 -9.47
C ALA A 280 3.04 -18.00 -8.33
N HIS A 281 1.83 -18.53 -8.48
CA HIS A 281 0.73 -18.39 -7.50
C HIS A 281 0.31 -16.93 -7.23
N ILE A 282 0.61 -15.99 -8.14
CA ILE A 282 0.15 -14.60 -8.05
C ILE A 282 -1.28 -14.55 -8.61
N HIS A 283 -2.24 -14.88 -7.74
CA HIS A 283 -3.66 -15.01 -8.10
C HIS A 283 -4.45 -13.72 -7.94
N GLY A 284 -3.85 -12.64 -7.49
CA GLY A 284 -4.52 -11.36 -7.35
C GLY A 284 -3.62 -10.16 -7.63
N ALA A 285 -4.20 -9.13 -8.23
CA ALA A 285 -3.48 -7.88 -8.50
C ALA A 285 -4.39 -6.66 -8.33
N LEU A 286 -3.87 -5.63 -7.66
CA LEU A 286 -4.42 -4.29 -7.76
C LEU A 286 -3.93 -3.68 -9.06
N VAL A 287 -4.88 -3.32 -9.91
CA VAL A 287 -4.61 -2.68 -11.21
C VAL A 287 -5.16 -1.26 -11.20
N GLY A 288 -4.27 -0.29 -11.34
CA GLY A 288 -4.65 1.11 -11.44
C GLY A 288 -5.26 1.40 -12.82
N VAL A 289 -6.58 1.47 -12.91
CA VAL A 289 -7.33 1.84 -14.13
C VAL A 289 -7.49 3.35 -14.20
N GLU A 290 -7.85 3.96 -13.11
CA GLU A 290 -8.09 5.36 -12.76
C GLU A 290 -9.28 5.97 -13.50
N SER A 291 -9.27 6.04 -14.83
CA SER A 291 -10.38 6.55 -15.62
C SER A 291 -10.73 5.66 -16.80
N VAL A 292 -11.97 5.73 -17.23
CA VAL A 292 -12.47 5.05 -18.44
C VAL A 292 -12.45 5.96 -19.68
N THR A 293 -12.04 7.21 -19.50
CA THR A 293 -11.97 8.22 -20.57
C THR A 293 -10.51 8.59 -20.87
N PRO A 294 -10.16 8.89 -22.13
CA PRO A 294 -8.81 9.39 -22.48
C PRO A 294 -8.45 10.67 -21.77
N GLU A 295 -9.41 11.59 -21.61
CA GLU A 295 -9.24 12.87 -20.96
C GLU A 295 -8.91 12.68 -19.47
N GLY A 296 -9.65 11.80 -18.77
CA GLY A 296 -9.40 11.49 -17.37
C GLY A 296 -8.03 10.84 -17.15
N LEU A 297 -7.54 10.02 -18.07
CA LEU A 297 -6.18 9.48 -18.00
C LEU A 297 -5.12 10.58 -18.19
N LYS A 298 -5.34 11.54 -19.08
CA LYS A 298 -4.45 12.70 -19.27
C LYS A 298 -4.42 13.60 -18.04
N ASP A 299 -5.56 13.82 -17.39
CA ASP A 299 -5.65 14.60 -16.16
C ASP A 299 -4.67 14.12 -15.09
N VAL A 300 -4.45 12.80 -15.03
CA VAL A 300 -3.58 12.14 -14.03
C VAL A 300 -2.25 11.62 -14.58
N TYR A 301 -1.84 12.03 -15.78
CA TYR A 301 -0.62 11.60 -16.46
C TYR A 301 -0.50 10.07 -16.61
N LYS A 302 -1.63 9.45 -16.93
CA LYS A 302 -1.72 8.00 -17.09
C LYS A 302 -2.25 7.59 -18.46
N ASP A 303 -2.03 8.41 -19.47
CA ASP A 303 -2.39 8.19 -20.87
C ASP A 303 -1.79 6.90 -21.45
N PHE A 304 -0.68 6.39 -20.89
CA PHE A 304 -0.15 5.07 -21.21
C PHE A 304 -1.11 3.91 -20.93
N ASN A 305 -2.15 4.11 -20.12
CA ASN A 305 -3.18 3.10 -19.88
C ASN A 305 -4.12 2.87 -21.07
N LEU A 306 -4.17 3.79 -22.02
CA LEU A 306 -5.01 3.73 -23.22
C LEU A 306 -6.49 3.45 -22.89
N ALA A 307 -7.24 4.51 -22.61
CA ALA A 307 -8.69 4.43 -22.41
C ALA A 307 -9.42 4.18 -23.72
N GLY A 308 -10.67 3.73 -23.63
CA GLY A 308 -11.57 3.56 -24.75
C GLY A 308 -11.76 2.13 -25.19
N GLN A 309 -11.80 1.90 -26.50
CA GLN A 309 -12.05 0.58 -27.07
C GLN A 309 -11.07 -0.45 -26.52
N ASN A 310 -11.58 -1.60 -26.03
CA ASN A 310 -10.82 -2.71 -25.45
C ASN A 310 -10.41 -2.62 -23.97
N LEU A 311 -10.73 -1.58 -23.20
CA LEU A 311 -10.44 -1.54 -21.77
C LEU A 311 -10.99 -2.78 -21.03
N VAL A 312 -12.24 -3.15 -21.32
CA VAL A 312 -12.88 -4.35 -20.76
C VAL A 312 -12.10 -5.61 -21.14
N GLU A 313 -11.70 -5.72 -22.41
CA GLU A 313 -10.96 -6.88 -22.91
C GLU A 313 -9.56 -6.99 -22.29
N ARG A 314 -8.86 -5.88 -22.13
CA ARG A 314 -7.56 -5.84 -21.44
C ARG A 314 -7.67 -6.31 -19.97
N LEU A 315 -8.69 -5.85 -19.26
CA LEU A 315 -8.95 -6.31 -17.89
C LEU A 315 -9.32 -7.79 -17.83
N ARG A 316 -10.05 -8.31 -18.84
CA ARG A 316 -10.37 -9.73 -18.96
C ARG A 316 -9.16 -10.62 -19.23
N LYS A 317 -8.08 -10.10 -19.85
CA LYS A 317 -6.84 -10.87 -20.05
C LYS A 317 -6.25 -11.35 -18.72
N PHE A 318 -6.23 -10.51 -17.66
CA PHE A 318 -5.83 -10.96 -16.32
C PHE A 318 -6.68 -12.16 -15.87
N ARG A 319 -7.98 -12.05 -16.04
CA ARG A 319 -8.92 -13.10 -15.63
C ARG A 319 -8.70 -14.41 -16.37
N ARG A 320 -8.36 -14.37 -17.66
CA ARG A 320 -8.04 -15.57 -18.47
C ARG A 320 -6.78 -16.27 -17.96
N HIS A 321 -5.88 -15.56 -17.30
CA HIS A 321 -4.70 -16.11 -16.62
C HIS A 321 -4.93 -16.40 -15.14
N ASP A 322 -6.19 -16.53 -14.69
CA ASP A 322 -6.59 -16.79 -13.31
C ASP A 322 -6.09 -15.73 -12.30
N ILE A 323 -5.83 -14.50 -12.77
CA ILE A 323 -5.46 -13.36 -11.93
C ILE A 323 -6.71 -12.56 -11.61
N HIS A 324 -7.07 -12.50 -10.33
CA HIS A 324 -8.20 -11.73 -9.82
C HIS A 324 -7.84 -10.25 -9.70
N VAL A 325 -8.56 -9.40 -10.42
CA VAL A 325 -8.29 -7.97 -10.42
C VAL A 325 -9.08 -7.26 -9.33
N LEU A 326 -8.36 -6.45 -8.54
CA LEU A 326 -8.89 -5.33 -7.78
C LEU A 326 -8.65 -4.06 -8.62
N GLY A 327 -9.68 -3.59 -9.32
CA GLY A 327 -9.58 -2.37 -10.15
C GLY A 327 -9.64 -1.11 -9.29
N SER A 328 -8.71 -0.19 -9.49
CA SER A 328 -8.72 1.13 -8.84
C SER A 328 -9.18 2.20 -9.82
N PHE A 329 -10.17 3.00 -9.40
CA PHE A 329 -10.75 4.10 -10.18
C PHE A 329 -10.78 5.38 -9.35
N ILE A 330 -10.52 6.51 -10.00
CA ILE A 330 -10.55 7.84 -9.39
C ILE A 330 -11.72 8.62 -9.99
N PHE A 331 -12.53 9.23 -9.15
CA PHE A 331 -13.59 10.16 -9.53
C PHE A 331 -13.29 11.58 -9.07
N GLY A 332 -13.91 12.55 -9.73
CA GLY A 332 -13.68 13.97 -9.48
C GLY A 332 -12.48 14.51 -10.24
N LEU A 333 -12.07 13.83 -11.30
CA LEU A 333 -11.10 14.36 -12.26
C LEU A 333 -11.69 15.56 -13.00
N PRO A 334 -10.91 16.60 -13.35
CA PRO A 334 -11.44 17.79 -14.01
C PRO A 334 -12.25 17.52 -15.29
N SER A 335 -11.92 16.46 -16.00
CA SER A 335 -12.63 16.03 -17.21
C SER A 335 -13.87 15.18 -16.94
N ASP A 336 -14.11 14.71 -15.71
CA ASP A 336 -15.26 13.87 -15.39
C ASP A 336 -16.58 14.61 -15.70
N ARG A 337 -17.55 13.81 -16.09
CA ARG A 337 -18.94 14.26 -16.32
C ARG A 337 -19.89 13.29 -15.60
N PRO A 338 -21.16 13.66 -15.38
CA PRO A 338 -22.13 12.77 -14.75
C PRO A 338 -22.17 11.36 -15.35
N GLU A 339 -21.98 11.25 -16.67
CA GLU A 339 -22.00 10.00 -17.43
C GLU A 339 -20.79 9.10 -17.14
N THR A 340 -19.64 9.69 -16.77
CA THR A 340 -18.39 8.97 -16.45
C THR A 340 -18.60 7.96 -15.33
N PHE A 341 -19.40 8.31 -14.32
CA PHE A 341 -19.68 7.43 -13.17
C PHE A 341 -20.42 6.14 -13.61
N ALA A 342 -21.46 6.30 -14.43
CA ALA A 342 -22.23 5.17 -14.95
C ALA A 342 -21.39 4.30 -15.90
N ALA A 343 -20.58 4.92 -16.77
CA ALA A 343 -19.66 4.25 -17.67
C ALA A 343 -18.59 3.45 -16.90
N THR A 344 -18.02 4.02 -15.84
CA THR A 344 -17.05 3.33 -14.99
C THR A 344 -17.66 2.10 -14.32
N ALA A 345 -18.86 2.24 -13.76
CA ALA A 345 -19.59 1.09 -13.19
C ALA A 345 -19.83 -0.01 -14.23
N ALA A 346 -20.21 0.37 -15.44
CA ALA A 346 -20.46 -0.56 -16.54
C ALA A 346 -19.18 -1.31 -16.95
N VAL A 347 -18.05 -0.60 -17.08
CA VAL A 347 -16.74 -1.21 -17.39
C VAL A 347 -16.34 -2.20 -16.29
N ALA A 348 -16.44 -1.82 -15.01
CA ALA A 348 -16.10 -2.68 -13.88
C ALA A 348 -16.94 -3.97 -13.85
N GLU A 349 -18.24 -3.86 -14.18
CA GLU A 349 -19.15 -5.01 -14.27
C GLU A 349 -18.86 -5.88 -15.51
N GLN A 350 -18.66 -5.29 -16.69
CA GLN A 350 -18.39 -6.00 -17.93
C GLN A 350 -17.04 -6.72 -17.91
N ALA A 351 -16.03 -6.09 -17.31
CA ALA A 351 -14.72 -6.69 -17.12
C ALA A 351 -14.72 -7.80 -16.04
N GLU A 352 -15.84 -8.02 -15.37
CA GLU A 352 -16.00 -9.02 -14.31
C GLU A 352 -14.94 -8.88 -13.21
N LEU A 353 -14.59 -7.63 -12.82
CA LEU A 353 -13.59 -7.38 -11.79
C LEU A 353 -13.99 -8.10 -10.50
N THR A 354 -13.03 -8.77 -9.86
CA THR A 354 -13.30 -9.47 -8.60
C THR A 354 -13.63 -8.49 -7.49
N PHE A 355 -12.84 -7.42 -7.40
CA PHE A 355 -13.08 -6.27 -6.53
C PHE A 355 -12.85 -4.98 -7.33
N ALA A 356 -13.41 -3.88 -6.85
CA ALA A 356 -13.11 -2.54 -7.35
C ALA A 356 -13.12 -1.55 -6.19
N GLN A 357 -12.24 -0.56 -6.24
CA GLN A 357 -12.28 0.61 -5.39
C GLN A 357 -12.56 1.84 -6.25
N PHE A 358 -13.46 2.67 -5.77
CA PHE A 358 -13.85 3.91 -6.40
C PHE A 358 -13.55 5.04 -5.42
N VAL A 359 -12.45 5.73 -5.62
CA VAL A 359 -11.97 6.78 -4.72
C VAL A 359 -12.17 8.15 -5.33
N MET A 360 -12.33 9.16 -4.50
CA MET A 360 -12.39 10.55 -4.96
C MET A 360 -10.98 11.11 -5.03
N LEU A 361 -10.72 11.93 -6.06
CA LEU A 361 -9.45 12.62 -6.22
C LEU A 361 -9.15 13.43 -4.96
N THR A 362 -8.15 13.00 -4.23
CA THR A 362 -7.68 13.66 -3.02
C THR A 362 -6.23 14.06 -3.21
N PRO A 363 -5.90 15.35 -3.11
CA PRO A 363 -4.52 15.80 -3.22
C PRO A 363 -3.74 15.33 -1.99
N PHE A 364 -2.89 14.34 -2.17
CA PHE A 364 -2.00 13.84 -1.12
C PHE A 364 -0.66 14.56 -1.15
N PRO A 365 -0.10 14.93 0.00
CA PRO A 365 1.25 15.50 0.08
C PRO A 365 2.30 14.68 -0.68
N GLY A 366 3.25 15.38 -1.30
CA GLY A 366 4.29 14.76 -2.11
C GLY A 366 3.91 14.51 -3.57
N THR A 367 2.65 14.69 -3.96
CA THR A 367 2.16 14.52 -5.34
C THR A 367 2.21 15.83 -6.14
N VAL A 368 2.15 15.72 -7.48
CA VAL A 368 2.02 16.88 -8.37
C VAL A 368 0.68 17.57 -8.14
N ASP A 369 -0.38 16.77 -7.98
CA ASP A 369 -1.73 17.30 -7.76
C ASP A 369 -1.81 18.10 -6.46
N PHE A 370 -1.17 17.62 -5.38
CA PHE A 370 -1.10 18.39 -4.14
C PHE A 370 -0.38 19.72 -4.32
N ALA A 371 0.76 19.72 -4.99
CA ALA A 371 1.54 20.94 -5.19
C ALA A 371 0.74 21.99 -6.00
N ARG A 372 0.00 21.55 -7.02
CA ARG A 372 -0.89 22.43 -7.80
C ARG A 372 -2.04 22.96 -6.96
N TRP A 373 -2.71 22.06 -6.23
CA TRP A 373 -3.82 22.44 -5.36
C TRP A 373 -3.35 23.40 -4.27
N GLU A 374 -2.22 23.14 -3.62
CA GLU A 374 -1.65 24.02 -2.60
C GLU A 374 -1.38 25.44 -3.15
N GLN A 375 -0.93 25.54 -4.41
CA GLN A 375 -0.75 26.82 -5.08
C GLN A 375 -2.09 27.56 -5.29
N THR A 376 -3.16 26.85 -5.68
CA THR A 376 -4.48 27.47 -5.85
C THR A 376 -5.09 27.94 -4.53
N MET A 377 -4.66 27.34 -3.42
CA MET A 377 -5.13 27.68 -2.06
C MET A 377 -4.29 28.78 -1.39
N GLN A 378 -3.29 29.33 -2.07
CA GLN A 378 -2.50 30.45 -1.53
C GLN A 378 -3.39 31.66 -1.30
N GLY A 379 -3.40 32.15 -0.05
CA GLY A 379 -4.25 33.28 0.35
C GLY A 379 -5.69 32.90 0.70
N ASP A 380 -6.12 31.65 0.56
CA ASP A 380 -7.42 31.19 1.01
C ASP A 380 -7.50 31.25 2.56
N PRO A 381 -8.44 32.04 3.13
CA PRO A 381 -8.58 32.18 4.57
C PRO A 381 -9.29 30.99 5.23
N THR A 382 -9.77 30.03 4.45
CA THR A 382 -10.59 28.92 4.96
C THR A 382 -9.81 28.08 5.96
N ARG A 383 -10.32 28.01 7.19
CA ARG A 383 -9.77 27.19 8.27
C ARG A 383 -10.86 26.37 8.94
N ILE A 384 -10.54 25.14 9.30
CA ILE A 384 -11.40 24.26 10.09
C ILE A 384 -10.65 23.90 11.37
N ALA A 385 -11.25 24.17 12.53
CA ALA A 385 -10.59 24.06 13.83
C ALA A 385 -9.22 24.78 13.89
N GLY A 386 -9.11 25.95 13.23
CA GLY A 386 -7.88 26.74 13.16
C GLY A 386 -6.83 26.22 12.16
N VAL A 387 -7.09 25.07 11.49
CA VAL A 387 -6.16 24.44 10.56
C VAL A 387 -6.51 24.84 9.11
N PRO A 388 -5.55 25.29 8.29
CA PRO A 388 -5.78 25.55 6.88
C PRO A 388 -6.08 24.24 6.12
N LEU A 389 -6.90 24.28 5.08
CA LEU A 389 -7.25 23.09 4.29
C LEU A 389 -6.02 22.40 3.71
N THR A 390 -4.96 23.14 3.38
CA THR A 390 -3.68 22.62 2.89
C THR A 390 -2.92 21.77 3.91
N ARG A 391 -3.37 21.74 5.15
CA ARG A 391 -2.90 20.87 6.23
C ARG A 391 -4.04 19.99 6.77
N GLY A 392 -4.92 19.56 5.86
CA GLY A 392 -6.15 18.83 6.19
C GLY A 392 -5.95 17.59 7.06
N TRP A 393 -4.78 16.95 7.03
CA TRP A 393 -4.45 15.80 7.90
C TRP A 393 -4.37 16.17 9.38
N LEU A 394 -4.16 17.43 9.72
CA LEU A 394 -4.17 17.95 11.10
C LEU A 394 -5.59 18.28 11.59
N ILE A 395 -6.57 18.30 10.70
CA ILE A 395 -7.97 18.48 11.07
C ILE A 395 -8.47 17.19 11.71
N PRO A 396 -9.14 17.23 12.88
CA PRO A 396 -9.72 16.04 13.50
C PRO A 396 -10.62 15.27 12.52
N GLN A 397 -10.49 13.95 12.52
CA GLN A 397 -11.17 13.08 11.55
C GLN A 397 -12.69 13.31 11.47
N ALA A 398 -13.32 13.59 12.61
CA ALA A 398 -14.77 13.78 12.70
C ALA A 398 -15.30 14.99 11.90
N ILE A 399 -14.45 16.01 11.68
CA ILE A 399 -14.84 17.26 11.01
C ILE A 399 -14.02 17.52 9.75
N ARG A 400 -13.11 16.58 9.40
CA ARG A 400 -12.27 16.72 8.20
C ARG A 400 -13.11 16.63 6.94
N PRO A 401 -13.01 17.60 6.01
CA PRO A 401 -13.70 17.50 4.73
C PRO A 401 -13.18 16.32 3.91
N LYS A 402 -14.06 15.67 3.16
CA LYS A 402 -13.74 14.44 2.41
C LYS A 402 -13.35 14.68 0.95
N LEU A 403 -13.67 15.86 0.43
CA LEU A 403 -13.29 16.29 -0.91
C LEU A 403 -12.75 17.72 -0.81
N PHE A 404 -11.48 17.90 -1.14
CA PHE A 404 -10.82 19.20 -1.07
C PHE A 404 -10.73 19.90 -2.42
N TRP A 405 -10.85 19.15 -3.50
CA TRP A 405 -10.66 19.69 -4.85
C TRP A 405 -11.95 20.30 -5.40
N THR A 406 -11.84 21.52 -5.94
CA THR A 406 -12.96 22.16 -6.63
C THR A 406 -13.05 21.61 -8.06
N HIS A 407 -14.15 20.96 -8.41
CA HIS A 407 -14.40 20.48 -9.76
C HIS A 407 -15.01 21.58 -10.64
N PRO A 408 -14.59 21.72 -11.92
CA PRO A 408 -15.02 22.83 -12.77
C PRO A 408 -16.52 22.79 -13.13
N VAL A 409 -17.18 21.65 -13.06
CA VAL A 409 -18.57 21.47 -13.54
C VAL A 409 -19.51 20.90 -12.48
N MET A 410 -19.00 20.03 -11.59
CA MET A 410 -19.84 19.32 -10.60
C MET A 410 -19.57 19.82 -9.18
N ALA A 411 -20.62 19.94 -8.37
CA ALA A 411 -20.47 20.22 -6.95
C ALA A 411 -19.87 19.00 -6.20
N ALA A 412 -19.14 19.26 -5.13
CA ALA A 412 -18.52 18.22 -4.31
C ALA A 412 -19.52 17.18 -3.79
N ASP A 413 -20.72 17.61 -3.38
CA ASP A 413 -21.80 16.73 -2.93
C ASP A 413 -22.36 15.86 -4.05
N GLU A 414 -22.39 16.36 -5.27
CA GLU A 414 -22.79 15.58 -6.45
C GLU A 414 -21.77 14.48 -6.74
N ILE A 415 -20.47 14.79 -6.73
CA ILE A 415 -19.40 13.81 -6.92
C ILE A 415 -19.49 12.72 -5.86
N ARG A 416 -19.65 13.10 -4.58
CA ARG A 416 -19.81 12.15 -3.47
C ARG A 416 -21.02 11.24 -3.66
N ARG A 417 -22.19 11.81 -3.98
CA ARG A 417 -23.40 11.03 -4.21
C ARG A 417 -23.25 10.06 -5.36
N ARG A 418 -22.71 10.50 -6.51
CA ARG A 418 -22.48 9.64 -7.68
C ARG A 418 -21.46 8.55 -7.38
N THR A 419 -20.38 8.86 -6.68
CA THR A 419 -19.40 7.86 -6.22
C THR A 419 -20.08 6.81 -5.34
N GLN A 420 -20.95 7.23 -4.40
CA GLN A 420 -21.71 6.34 -3.55
C GLN A 420 -22.63 5.41 -4.38
N GLU A 421 -23.31 5.95 -5.38
CA GLU A 421 -24.18 5.17 -6.28
C GLU A 421 -23.41 4.09 -7.03
N VAL A 422 -22.17 4.39 -7.51
CA VAL A 422 -21.30 3.40 -8.17
C VAL A 422 -20.90 2.29 -7.20
N TRP A 423 -20.50 2.65 -5.98
CA TRP A 423 -20.19 1.66 -4.94
C TRP A 423 -21.39 0.76 -4.64
N ASP A 424 -22.57 1.32 -4.46
CA ASP A 424 -23.78 0.60 -4.08
C ASP A 424 -24.27 -0.30 -5.22
N ARG A 425 -24.13 0.15 -6.46
CA ARG A 425 -24.41 -0.65 -7.65
C ARG A 425 -23.47 -1.84 -7.76
N PHE A 426 -22.14 -1.61 -7.75
CA PHE A 426 -21.15 -2.66 -7.95
C PHE A 426 -21.14 -3.68 -6.79
N TYR A 427 -21.40 -3.23 -5.55
CA TYR A 427 -21.48 -4.08 -4.37
C TYR A 427 -22.93 -4.45 -3.97
N SER A 428 -23.90 -4.32 -4.88
CA SER A 428 -25.23 -4.89 -4.68
C SER A 428 -25.16 -6.42 -4.65
N ILE A 429 -26.02 -7.08 -3.87
CA ILE A 429 -26.03 -8.55 -3.71
C ILE A 429 -26.16 -9.23 -5.08
N ARG A 430 -27.04 -8.69 -5.95
CA ARG A 430 -27.25 -9.22 -7.31
C ARG A 430 -25.96 -9.21 -8.15
N VAL A 431 -25.22 -8.08 -8.13
CA VAL A 431 -23.99 -7.93 -8.90
C VAL A 431 -22.86 -8.78 -8.31
N ILE A 432 -22.72 -8.83 -6.98
CA ILE A 432 -21.75 -9.71 -6.31
C ILE A 432 -22.05 -11.18 -6.66
N TRP A 433 -23.31 -11.61 -6.57
CA TRP A 433 -23.70 -12.98 -6.88
C TRP A 433 -23.38 -13.36 -8.32
N ARG A 434 -23.60 -12.45 -9.28
CA ARG A 434 -23.22 -12.67 -10.67
C ARG A 434 -21.71 -12.82 -10.81
N ARG A 435 -20.91 -11.95 -10.17
CA ARG A 435 -19.44 -11.99 -10.21
C ARG A 435 -18.86 -13.23 -9.51
N SER A 436 -19.57 -13.84 -8.58
CA SER A 436 -19.12 -15.04 -7.86
C SER A 436 -19.17 -16.33 -8.68
N ARG A 437 -19.56 -16.29 -9.96
CA ARG A 437 -19.74 -17.48 -10.82
C ARG A 437 -18.47 -18.31 -11.03
N PHE A 438 -17.29 -17.72 -10.81
CA PHE A 438 -16.03 -18.45 -10.85
C PHE A 438 -15.88 -19.45 -9.71
N LEU A 439 -16.64 -19.31 -8.64
CA LEU A 439 -16.67 -20.24 -7.52
C LEU A 439 -17.70 -21.34 -7.79
N ARG A 440 -17.24 -22.58 -7.79
CA ARG A 440 -18.09 -23.74 -8.07
C ARG A 440 -19.08 -24.05 -6.95
N SER A 441 -18.69 -23.83 -5.68
CA SER A 441 -19.51 -24.17 -4.52
C SER A 441 -20.39 -23.01 -4.08
N ILE A 442 -21.63 -23.32 -3.66
CA ILE A 442 -22.56 -22.33 -3.09
C ILE A 442 -21.98 -21.72 -1.82
N LYS A 443 -21.31 -22.52 -0.97
CA LYS A 443 -20.64 -22.04 0.24
C LYS A 443 -19.57 -20.99 -0.10
N GLY A 444 -18.74 -21.25 -1.12
CA GLY A 444 -17.75 -20.30 -1.62
C GLY A 444 -18.38 -19.01 -2.13
N ARG A 445 -19.49 -19.10 -2.87
CA ARG A 445 -20.22 -17.93 -3.39
C ARG A 445 -20.81 -17.08 -2.26
N LEU A 446 -21.36 -17.71 -1.23
CA LEU A 446 -21.85 -17.00 -0.02
C LEU A 446 -20.71 -16.32 0.73
N ALA A 447 -19.57 -17.00 0.90
CA ALA A 447 -18.37 -16.42 1.49
C ALA A 447 -17.88 -15.21 0.68
N PHE A 448 -17.89 -15.28 -0.66
CA PHE A 448 -17.52 -14.15 -1.52
C PHE A 448 -18.47 -12.95 -1.37
N VAL A 449 -19.79 -13.21 -1.22
CA VAL A 449 -20.76 -12.13 -0.90
C VAL A 449 -20.39 -11.46 0.43
N MET A 450 -20.13 -12.24 1.45
CA MET A 450 -19.75 -11.75 2.78
C MET A 450 -18.47 -10.92 2.72
N ILE A 451 -17.41 -11.45 2.11
CA ILE A 451 -16.11 -10.76 1.95
C ILE A 451 -16.29 -9.46 1.15
N SER A 452 -17.07 -9.48 0.07
CA SER A 452 -17.34 -8.29 -0.75
C SER A 452 -18.07 -7.20 0.06
N LYS A 453 -19.02 -7.57 0.92
CA LYS A 453 -19.72 -6.62 1.79
C LYS A 453 -18.80 -6.07 2.88
N LEU A 454 -17.91 -6.89 3.44
CA LEU A 454 -16.91 -6.45 4.43
C LEU A 454 -15.92 -5.48 3.77
N TYR A 455 -15.44 -5.79 2.56
CA TYR A 455 -14.57 -4.92 1.78
C TYR A 455 -15.22 -3.55 1.52
N ARG A 456 -16.47 -3.54 1.02
CA ARG A 456 -17.25 -2.31 0.82
C ARG A 456 -17.33 -1.47 2.10
N ARG A 457 -17.59 -2.13 3.23
CA ARG A 457 -17.70 -1.47 4.53
C ARG A 457 -16.36 -0.87 4.99
N MET A 458 -15.27 -1.59 4.80
CA MET A 458 -13.93 -1.11 5.17
C MET A 458 -13.62 0.24 4.48
N TYR A 459 -14.01 0.39 3.21
CA TYR A 459 -13.82 1.64 2.48
C TYR A 459 -14.79 2.76 2.88
N ALA A 460 -15.97 2.44 3.37
CA ALA A 460 -16.95 3.46 3.78
C ALA A 460 -16.44 4.36 4.92
N ASP A 461 -15.56 3.82 5.77
CA ASP A 461 -15.04 4.54 6.93
C ASP A 461 -13.69 5.26 6.66
N THR A 462 -13.11 5.09 5.47
CA THR A 462 -11.78 5.67 5.15
C THR A 462 -11.80 7.17 4.85
N GLY A 463 -12.98 7.73 4.55
CA GLY A 463 -13.15 9.16 4.21
C GLY A 463 -12.74 9.53 2.78
N ILE A 464 -12.08 8.66 2.04
CA ILE A 464 -11.66 8.89 0.65
C ILE A 464 -12.65 8.31 -0.37
N ALA A 465 -13.53 7.40 0.03
CA ALA A 465 -14.46 6.73 -0.87
C ALA A 465 -15.90 7.23 -0.75
N THR A 466 -16.50 7.25 0.43
CA THR A 466 -17.90 7.69 0.60
C THR A 466 -18.26 8.02 2.04
N ASP A 467 -19.39 8.73 2.20
CA ASP A 467 -20.02 8.98 3.48
C ASP A 467 -20.86 7.78 3.90
N SER A 468 -20.49 7.18 5.02
CA SER A 468 -21.26 6.21 5.79
C SER A 468 -21.96 5.06 5.06
N ALA A 469 -21.53 3.86 5.34
CA ALA A 469 -22.49 2.78 5.41
C ALA A 469 -23.41 3.09 6.60
N ARG A 470 -24.70 3.28 6.38
CA ARG A 470 -25.76 3.54 7.40
C ARG A 470 -25.93 2.41 8.43
N VAL A 471 -24.91 1.64 8.71
CA VAL A 471 -24.97 0.54 9.67
C VAL A 471 -23.91 0.79 10.72
N ALA A 472 -24.34 1.43 11.80
CA ALA A 472 -23.64 1.46 13.08
C ALA A 472 -23.57 0.03 13.65
N TRP A 473 -22.74 -0.82 13.08
CA TRP A 473 -22.34 -2.05 13.74
C TRP A 473 -21.27 -1.66 14.77
N SER A 474 -21.52 -1.95 16.01
CA SER A 474 -20.54 -1.70 17.05
C SER A 474 -19.22 -2.39 16.70
N THR A 475 -18.10 -1.77 17.05
CA THR A 475 -16.74 -2.34 16.92
C THR A 475 -16.63 -3.76 17.52
N ARG A 476 -17.54 -4.15 18.43
CA ARG A 476 -17.70 -5.50 18.99
C ARG A 476 -18.03 -6.55 17.92
N TRP A 477 -18.96 -6.28 17.00
CA TRP A 477 -19.36 -7.20 15.94
C TRP A 477 -18.28 -7.34 14.87
N ALA A 478 -17.58 -6.24 14.55
CA ALA A 478 -16.44 -6.30 13.63
C ALA A 478 -15.31 -7.18 14.20
N ARG A 479 -15.01 -7.07 15.49
CA ARG A 479 -14.06 -7.94 16.20
C ARG A 479 -14.50 -9.40 16.23
N TRP A 480 -15.79 -9.65 16.41
CA TRP A 480 -16.34 -11.01 16.44
C TRP A 480 -16.27 -11.67 15.05
N LEU A 481 -16.55 -10.94 13.96
CA LEU A 481 -16.44 -11.43 12.60
C LEU A 481 -14.98 -11.53 12.11
N ALA A 482 -14.06 -10.76 12.63
CA ALA A 482 -12.65 -10.84 12.26
C ALA A 482 -11.99 -12.18 12.65
N LYS A 483 -12.42 -12.81 13.74
CA LYS A 483 -11.87 -14.10 14.19
C LYS A 483 -12.13 -15.26 13.21
N PRO A 484 -13.38 -15.55 12.78
CA PRO A 484 -13.63 -16.61 11.82
C PRO A 484 -13.10 -16.29 10.41
N THR A 485 -13.11 -15.03 9.99
CA THR A 485 -12.51 -14.66 8.68
C THR A 485 -11.01 -14.92 8.65
N ARG A 486 -10.30 -14.69 9.76
CA ARG A 486 -8.87 -14.99 9.83
C ARG A 486 -8.59 -16.48 9.64
N SER A 487 -9.41 -17.39 10.20
CA SER A 487 -9.21 -18.84 10.02
C SER A 487 -9.30 -19.28 8.56
N LEU A 488 -10.00 -18.53 7.70
CA LEU A 488 -10.06 -18.78 6.25
C LEU A 488 -8.72 -18.46 5.55
N PHE A 489 -7.93 -17.57 6.12
CA PHE A 489 -6.64 -17.16 5.56
C PHE A 489 -5.44 -17.88 6.21
N ALA A 490 -5.62 -18.50 7.38
CA ALA A 490 -4.56 -19.24 8.02
C ALA A 490 -4.19 -20.49 7.21
N GLY A 491 -2.91 -20.68 6.96
CA GLY A 491 -2.32 -21.91 6.43
C GLY A 491 -1.83 -22.81 7.55
N ARG A 492 -1.43 -24.03 7.21
CA ARG A 492 -0.68 -24.89 8.12
C ARG A 492 0.77 -24.42 8.18
N PRO A 493 1.40 -24.32 9.36
CA PRO A 493 2.84 -24.13 9.47
C PRO A 493 3.59 -25.24 8.73
N MET A 494 4.66 -24.90 8.05
CA MET A 494 5.49 -25.82 7.27
C MET A 494 6.97 -25.68 7.72
N PRO A 495 7.35 -26.15 8.91
CA PRO A 495 8.65 -25.87 9.53
C PRO A 495 9.82 -26.36 8.66
N ASP A 496 9.64 -27.44 7.90
CA ASP A 496 10.67 -28.08 7.08
C ASP A 496 10.74 -27.56 5.65
N LEU A 497 9.94 -26.51 5.31
CA LEU A 497 9.94 -25.96 3.95
C LEU A 497 11.33 -25.38 3.62
N GLN A 498 11.90 -25.85 2.51
CA GLN A 498 13.18 -25.36 2.01
C GLN A 498 13.01 -24.18 1.07
N VAL A 499 14.04 -23.34 0.97
CA VAL A 499 14.09 -22.26 -0.01
C VAL A 499 14.25 -22.86 -1.40
N PRO A 500 13.35 -22.56 -2.35
CA PRO A 500 13.49 -23.02 -3.73
C PRO A 500 14.81 -22.58 -4.34
N GLN A 501 15.53 -23.52 -4.95
CA GLN A 501 16.80 -23.25 -5.63
C GLN A 501 16.54 -22.64 -7.01
N PRO A 502 17.48 -21.86 -7.57
CA PRO A 502 17.43 -21.49 -8.98
C PRO A 502 17.23 -22.75 -9.82
N ALA A 503 16.35 -22.69 -10.82
CA ALA A 503 16.25 -23.76 -11.80
C ALA A 503 17.63 -23.87 -12.48
N GLU A 504 18.23 -25.05 -12.47
CA GLU A 504 19.37 -25.31 -13.35
C GLU A 504 18.89 -24.94 -14.75
N LEU A 505 19.52 -23.94 -15.35
CA LEU A 505 19.28 -23.60 -16.75
C LEU A 505 19.62 -24.86 -17.52
N LEU A 506 18.58 -25.60 -17.91
CA LEU A 506 18.73 -26.63 -18.91
C LEU A 506 19.24 -25.94 -20.17
N SER A 507 20.56 -26.02 -20.31
CA SER A 507 21.36 -25.56 -21.44
C SER A 507 20.88 -26.12 -22.76
#